data_c8c0d25432370363e4003ef9202b346d
#
_entry.id   c8c0d25432370363e4003ef9202b346d
#
_cell.length_a   1.000
_cell.length_b   1.000
_cell.length_c   1.000
_cell.angle_alpha   90.00
_cell.angle_beta   90.00
_cell.angle_gamma   90.00
#
_symmetry.space_group_name_H-M   'P 1'
#
loop_
_entity.id
_entity.type
_entity.pdbx_description
1 polymer ?
#
loop_
_entity_poly.entity_id
_entity_poly.type
_entity_poly.pdbx_seq_one_letter_code
_entity_poly.pdbx_strand_id
1 'polypeptide(L)'
;MKITNLILATSALFLLACNKPADEPLVPVEANYVGTVTVTYQDAPYETEDIEVNFTPSQDGKTGSLTIYKIRFVPQMPVTIDVTIPDINVTSTAGQINLSCTNVIPLAMGGEYPRYTVTDLHGSIVGNEISFSLNFGTVPTSYCGSVK
;
A
#
# COMPACT_ATOMS: atom_id res chain seq x y z
N MET A 1 63.33 -9.01 -45.78
CA MET A 1 61.99 -9.55 -45.47
C MET A 1 61.73 -9.35 -44.00
N LYS A 2 60.95 -8.39 -43.69
CA LYS A 2 60.50 -8.13 -42.30
C LYS A 2 59.01 -8.26 -42.24
N ILE A 3 58.55 -9.24 -41.50
CA ILE A 3 57.14 -9.46 -41.25
C ILE A 3 56.75 -8.64 -40.02
N THR A 4 55.99 -7.63 -40.22
CA THR A 4 55.48 -6.79 -39.13
C THR A 4 54.20 -7.41 -38.61
N ASN A 5 54.22 -7.96 -37.41
CA ASN A 5 53.04 -8.42 -36.68
C ASN A 5 52.24 -7.20 -36.20
N LEU A 6 51.11 -7.00 -36.77
CA LEU A 6 50.11 -6.04 -36.31
C LEU A 6 49.24 -6.75 -35.27
N ILE A 7 49.49 -6.46 -33.99
CA ILE A 7 48.62 -6.91 -32.89
C ILE A 7 47.45 -5.95 -32.83
N LEU A 8 46.28 -6.41 -33.29
CA LEU A 8 45.03 -5.72 -33.13
C LEU A 8 44.49 -5.96 -31.71
N ALA A 9 44.72 -5.01 -30.83
CA ALA A 9 44.07 -5.02 -29.49
C ALA A 9 42.62 -4.62 -29.60
N THR A 10 41.74 -5.59 -29.65
CA THR A 10 40.29 -5.39 -29.49
C THR A 10 40.00 -5.09 -28.04
N SER A 11 39.88 -3.82 -27.72
CA SER A 11 39.40 -3.34 -26.43
C SER A 11 37.89 -3.66 -26.34
N ALA A 12 37.50 -4.75 -25.69
CA ALA A 12 36.15 -5.05 -25.37
C ALA A 12 35.69 -4.08 -24.26
N LEU A 13 34.98 -3.04 -24.66
CA LEU A 13 34.31 -2.13 -23.75
C LEU A 13 33.12 -2.86 -23.15
N PHE A 14 33.32 -3.46 -21.96
CA PHE A 14 32.20 -3.95 -21.14
C PHE A 14 31.45 -2.75 -20.59
N LEU A 15 30.39 -2.33 -21.29
CA LEU A 15 29.36 -1.51 -20.72
C LEU A 15 28.62 -2.36 -19.69
N LEU A 16 29.06 -2.28 -18.46
CA LEU A 16 28.25 -2.68 -17.30
C LEU A 16 27.08 -1.69 -17.21
N ALA A 17 26.08 -1.91 -18.05
CA ALA A 17 24.80 -1.32 -17.82
C ALA A 17 24.25 -1.98 -16.56
N CYS A 18 24.22 -1.25 -15.44
CA CYS A 18 23.42 -1.61 -14.29
C CYS A 18 21.94 -1.51 -14.70
N ASN A 19 21.49 -2.46 -15.48
CA ASN A 19 20.07 -2.69 -15.68
C ASN A 19 19.59 -3.42 -14.44
N LYS A 20 19.12 -2.64 -13.46
CA LYS A 20 18.23 -3.18 -12.45
C LYS A 20 17.03 -3.74 -13.23
N PRO A 21 16.78 -5.07 -13.20
CA PRO A 21 15.66 -5.62 -13.98
C PRO A 21 14.38 -4.93 -13.55
N ALA A 22 13.66 -4.33 -14.50
CA ALA A 22 12.39 -3.65 -14.28
C ALA A 22 11.29 -4.60 -13.76
N ASP A 23 11.57 -5.90 -13.71
CA ASP A 23 10.63 -6.98 -13.38
C ASP A 23 10.87 -7.57 -11.98
N GLU A 24 11.76 -7.00 -11.16
CA GLU A 24 11.96 -7.49 -9.80
C GLU A 24 10.76 -7.07 -8.93
N PRO A 25 10.03 -8.04 -8.33
CA PRO A 25 8.90 -7.70 -7.47
C PRO A 25 9.37 -6.87 -6.28
N LEU A 26 8.61 -5.83 -5.95
CA LEU A 26 8.91 -5.00 -4.80
C LEU A 26 8.76 -5.80 -3.51
N VAL A 27 9.68 -5.60 -2.57
CA VAL A 27 9.56 -6.14 -1.22
C VAL A 27 8.71 -5.16 -0.41
N PRO A 28 7.57 -5.61 0.15
CA PRO A 28 6.76 -4.77 1.01
C PRO A 28 7.54 -4.37 2.26
N VAL A 29 7.50 -3.09 2.61
CA VAL A 29 8.13 -2.56 3.83
C VAL A 29 7.10 -1.81 4.66
N GLU A 30 7.31 -1.80 5.97
CA GLU A 30 6.50 -0.99 6.87
C GLU A 30 6.66 0.49 6.56
N ALA A 31 5.54 1.21 6.49
CA ALA A 31 5.55 2.65 6.24
C ALA A 31 4.32 3.34 6.86
N ASN A 32 4.51 4.60 7.19
CA ASN A 32 3.45 5.50 7.62
C ASN A 32 3.15 6.50 6.52
N TYR A 33 1.88 6.68 6.24
CA TYR A 33 1.36 7.59 5.23
C TYR A 33 0.50 8.65 5.89
N VAL A 34 0.46 9.83 5.35
CA VAL A 34 -0.46 10.89 5.72
C VAL A 34 -1.24 11.33 4.49
N GLY A 35 -2.54 11.46 4.63
CA GLY A 35 -3.38 11.79 3.50
C GLY A 35 -4.82 12.05 3.86
N THR A 36 -5.69 11.88 2.88
CA THR A 36 -7.13 12.16 2.99
C THR A 36 -7.92 10.87 2.95
N VAL A 37 -8.80 10.70 3.93
CA VAL A 37 -9.84 9.67 3.93
C VAL A 37 -11.15 10.28 3.46
N THR A 38 -11.85 9.58 2.60
CA THR A 38 -13.20 9.92 2.15
C THR A 38 -14.16 8.82 2.58
N VAL A 39 -15.13 9.17 3.40
CA VAL A 39 -16.20 8.27 3.87
C VAL A 39 -17.50 8.69 3.21
N THR A 40 -18.18 7.76 2.55
CA THR A 40 -19.50 8.04 1.94
C THR A 40 -20.60 7.64 2.90
N TYR A 41 -21.35 8.61 3.37
CA TYR A 41 -22.48 8.43 4.27
C TYR A 41 -23.73 9.05 3.69
N GLN A 42 -24.82 8.27 3.59
CA GLN A 42 -26.08 8.69 2.97
C GLN A 42 -25.89 9.31 1.57
N ASP A 43 -25.10 8.62 0.73
CA ASP A 43 -24.75 9.03 -0.64
C ASP A 43 -23.97 10.36 -0.76
N ALA A 44 -23.44 10.88 0.34
CA ALA A 44 -22.62 12.08 0.37
C ALA A 44 -21.19 11.75 0.82
N PRO A 45 -20.15 12.25 0.12
CA PRO A 45 -18.77 12.08 0.53
C PRO A 45 -18.38 13.07 1.63
N TYR A 46 -17.67 12.58 2.63
CA TYR A 46 -17.06 13.37 3.70
C TYR A 46 -15.57 13.14 3.73
N GLU A 47 -14.81 14.18 3.49
CA GLU A 47 -13.36 14.14 3.48
C GLU A 47 -12.79 14.58 4.83
N THR A 48 -11.76 13.86 5.28
CA THR A 48 -10.95 14.26 6.44
C THR A 48 -9.48 14.21 6.02
N GLU A 49 -8.82 15.34 6.13
CA GLU A 49 -7.40 15.50 5.83
C GLU A 49 -6.53 15.11 7.02
N ASP A 50 -5.23 14.98 6.78
CA ASP A 50 -4.21 14.69 7.81
C ASP A 50 -4.45 13.36 8.56
N ILE A 51 -5.06 12.40 7.89
CA ILE A 51 -5.25 11.05 8.44
C ILE A 51 -4.00 10.23 8.21
N GLU A 52 -3.46 9.68 9.30
CA GLU A 52 -2.32 8.78 9.26
C GLU A 52 -2.79 7.33 9.04
N VAL A 53 -2.09 6.63 8.15
CA VAL A 53 -2.28 5.20 7.89
C VAL A 53 -0.94 4.51 8.00
N ASN A 54 -0.86 3.47 8.82
CA ASN A 54 0.29 2.58 8.89
C ASN A 54 0.03 1.32 8.07
N PHE A 55 1.00 0.93 7.25
CA PHE A 55 1.03 -0.37 6.59
C PHE A 55 2.15 -1.20 7.21
N THR A 56 1.81 -2.40 7.71
CA THR A 56 2.78 -3.36 8.27
C THR A 56 2.66 -4.68 7.53
N PRO A 57 3.67 -5.05 6.71
CA PRO A 57 3.70 -6.35 6.06
C PRO A 57 4.04 -7.47 7.04
N SER A 58 3.59 -8.69 6.75
CA SER A 58 4.03 -9.91 7.42
C SER A 58 5.48 -10.25 7.04
N GLN A 59 6.11 -11.15 7.80
CA GLN A 59 7.49 -11.56 7.55
C GLN A 59 7.71 -12.19 6.17
N ASP A 60 6.71 -12.91 5.66
CA ASP A 60 6.76 -13.54 4.33
C ASP A 60 6.37 -12.57 3.18
N GLY A 61 5.90 -11.37 3.52
CA GLY A 61 5.47 -10.37 2.55
C GLY A 61 4.19 -10.70 1.78
N LYS A 62 3.48 -11.76 2.12
CA LYS A 62 2.26 -12.22 1.43
C LYS A 62 0.98 -11.66 2.01
N THR A 63 1.04 -11.22 3.25
CA THR A 63 -0.06 -10.55 3.94
C THR A 63 0.45 -9.29 4.62
N GLY A 64 -0.45 -8.51 5.15
CA GLY A 64 -0.12 -7.31 5.91
C GLY A 64 -1.34 -6.80 6.66
N SER A 65 -1.16 -5.70 7.36
CA SER A 65 -2.22 -4.98 8.03
C SER A 65 -2.18 -3.49 7.69
N LEU A 66 -3.35 -2.87 7.69
CA LEU A 66 -3.49 -1.42 7.60
C LEU A 66 -4.12 -0.91 8.91
N THR A 67 -3.49 0.07 9.52
CA THR A 67 -4.07 0.80 10.66
C THR A 67 -4.39 2.21 10.23
N ILE A 68 -5.66 2.59 10.31
CA ILE A 68 -6.15 3.94 10.03
C ILE A 68 -6.38 4.61 11.36
N TYR A 69 -5.68 5.71 11.61
CA TYR A 69 -5.78 6.44 12.87
C TYR A 69 -6.86 7.53 12.81
N LYS A 70 -7.62 7.66 13.87
CA LYS A 70 -8.59 8.73 14.08
C LYS A 70 -9.68 8.85 13.01
N ILE A 71 -10.16 7.71 12.49
CA ILE A 71 -11.25 7.70 11.52
C ILE A 71 -12.62 7.92 12.20
N ARG A 72 -13.54 8.51 11.43
CA ARG A 72 -14.98 8.52 11.72
C ARG A 72 -15.72 7.81 10.59
N PHE A 73 -16.58 6.85 10.92
CA PHE A 73 -17.38 6.15 9.91
C PHE A 73 -18.63 6.94 9.49
N VAL A 74 -19.07 7.84 10.34
CA VAL A 74 -20.16 8.77 10.07
C VAL A 74 -19.76 10.15 10.57
N PRO A 75 -20.20 11.24 9.88
CA PRO A 75 -19.80 12.60 10.25
C PRO A 75 -20.19 13.01 11.68
N GLN A 76 -21.28 12.43 12.19
CA GLN A 76 -21.82 12.74 13.51
C GLN A 76 -21.14 11.97 14.65
N MET A 77 -20.17 11.08 14.38
CA MET A 77 -19.46 10.42 15.46
C MET A 77 -18.76 11.43 16.36
N PRO A 78 -19.06 11.42 17.67
CA PRO A 78 -18.48 12.38 18.61
C PRO A 78 -16.98 12.16 18.86
N VAL A 79 -16.50 10.94 18.58
CA VAL A 79 -15.11 10.53 18.76
C VAL A 79 -14.54 9.93 17.50
N THR A 80 -13.24 9.98 17.37
CA THR A 80 -12.49 9.23 16.38
C THR A 80 -12.00 7.91 16.97
N ILE A 81 -11.82 6.90 16.12
CA ILE A 81 -11.29 5.61 16.52
C ILE A 81 -10.13 5.20 15.61
N ASP A 82 -9.21 4.41 16.17
CA ASP A 82 -8.17 3.74 15.41
C ASP A 82 -8.67 2.37 14.99
N VAL A 83 -8.51 2.06 13.72
CA VAL A 83 -8.99 0.80 13.13
C VAL A 83 -7.85 0.08 12.45
N THR A 84 -7.63 -1.17 12.83
CA THR A 84 -6.66 -2.05 12.17
C THR A 84 -7.40 -3.09 11.35
N ILE A 85 -7.04 -3.19 10.08
CA ILE A 85 -7.51 -4.22 9.17
C ILE A 85 -6.41 -5.27 9.06
N PRO A 86 -6.57 -6.43 9.70
CA PRO A 86 -5.58 -7.51 9.63
C PRO A 86 -5.72 -8.34 8.37
N ASP A 87 -4.78 -9.24 8.12
CA ASP A 87 -4.85 -10.30 7.11
C ASP A 87 -5.19 -9.82 5.68
N ILE A 88 -4.67 -8.66 5.31
CA ILE A 88 -4.78 -8.15 3.94
C ILE A 88 -3.83 -8.94 3.05
N ASN A 89 -4.32 -9.41 1.90
CA ASN A 89 -3.47 -10.04 0.89
C ASN A 89 -2.56 -9.01 0.25
N VAL A 90 -1.29 -9.34 0.14
CA VAL A 90 -0.26 -8.52 -0.46
C VAL A 90 0.35 -9.25 -1.64
N THR A 91 0.31 -8.65 -2.81
CA THR A 91 0.96 -9.15 -4.02
C THR A 91 1.87 -8.08 -4.60
N SER A 92 3.05 -8.47 -5.06
CA SER A 92 4.02 -7.55 -5.64
C SER A 92 4.13 -7.80 -7.13
N THR A 93 4.07 -6.72 -7.89
CA THR A 93 4.36 -6.69 -9.32
C THR A 93 5.49 -5.70 -9.58
N ALA A 94 5.95 -5.57 -10.82
CA ALA A 94 6.98 -4.60 -11.19
C ALA A 94 6.53 -3.17 -10.84
N GLY A 95 7.21 -2.54 -9.86
CA GLY A 95 6.95 -1.15 -9.45
C GLY A 95 5.70 -0.91 -8.61
N GLN A 96 4.98 -1.96 -8.18
CA GLN A 96 3.72 -1.81 -7.46
C GLN A 96 3.49 -2.93 -6.45
N ILE A 97 2.96 -2.58 -5.28
CA ILE A 97 2.42 -3.51 -4.29
C ILE A 97 0.89 -3.39 -4.34
N ASN A 98 0.20 -4.51 -4.50
CA ASN A 98 -1.25 -4.56 -4.53
C ASN A 98 -1.78 -5.11 -3.20
N LEU A 99 -2.83 -4.49 -2.70
CA LEU A 99 -3.51 -4.82 -1.45
C LEU A 99 -4.94 -5.24 -1.75
N SER A 100 -5.40 -6.33 -1.15
CA SER A 100 -6.78 -6.79 -1.31
C SER A 100 -7.27 -7.61 -0.13
N CYS A 101 -8.55 -7.51 0.17
CA CYS A 101 -9.27 -8.49 0.99
C CYS A 101 -10.77 -8.46 0.66
N THR A 102 -11.46 -9.55 0.96
CA THR A 102 -12.87 -9.72 0.63
C THR A 102 -13.79 -9.76 1.83
N ASN A 103 -13.32 -10.19 2.99
CA ASN A 103 -14.15 -10.30 4.19
C ASN A 103 -13.25 -10.44 5.43
N VAL A 104 -12.93 -9.31 6.04
CA VAL A 104 -12.06 -9.24 7.22
C VAL A 104 -12.74 -8.42 8.31
N ILE A 105 -12.77 -8.96 9.53
CA ILE A 105 -13.26 -8.23 10.70
C ILE A 105 -12.14 -7.30 11.19
N PRO A 106 -12.36 -5.98 11.19
CA PRO A 106 -11.36 -5.05 11.68
C PRO A 106 -11.28 -5.08 13.21
N LEU A 107 -10.14 -4.63 13.72
CA LEU A 107 -9.90 -4.46 15.14
C LEU A 107 -10.03 -2.98 15.49
N ALA A 108 -10.80 -2.68 16.51
CA ALA A 108 -10.96 -1.34 17.04
C ALA A 108 -11.30 -1.40 18.53
N MET A 109 -10.90 -0.39 19.29
CA MET A 109 -11.25 -0.27 20.71
C MET A 109 -10.91 -1.51 21.55
N GLY A 110 -9.79 -2.18 21.20
CA GLY A 110 -9.27 -3.33 21.94
C GLY A 110 -9.86 -4.69 21.57
N GLY A 111 -10.62 -4.80 20.49
CA GLY A 111 -11.20 -6.08 20.04
C GLY A 111 -11.74 -6.08 18.62
N GLU A 112 -12.35 -7.18 18.25
CA GLU A 112 -13.03 -7.31 16.97
C GLU A 112 -14.24 -6.38 16.87
N TYR A 113 -14.44 -5.82 15.67
CA TYR A 113 -15.55 -4.89 15.40
C TYR A 113 -16.38 -5.34 14.20
N PRO A 114 -17.22 -6.39 14.34
CA PRO A 114 -17.89 -7.05 13.21
C PRO A 114 -18.89 -6.15 12.46
N ARG A 115 -19.43 -5.13 13.12
CA ARG A 115 -20.33 -4.16 12.49
C ARG A 115 -19.73 -3.49 11.27
N TYR A 116 -18.42 -3.30 11.30
CA TYR A 116 -17.65 -2.65 10.24
C TYR A 116 -16.73 -3.64 9.51
N THR A 117 -17.19 -4.88 9.33
CA THR A 117 -16.48 -5.89 8.55
C THR A 117 -16.07 -5.29 7.20
N VAL A 118 -14.78 -5.46 6.89
CA VAL A 118 -14.19 -4.91 5.67
C VAL A 118 -14.48 -5.83 4.50
N THR A 119 -15.06 -5.29 3.45
CA THR A 119 -15.27 -5.97 2.18
C THR A 119 -14.70 -5.14 1.03
N ASP A 120 -14.39 -5.82 -0.07
CA ASP A 120 -13.95 -5.18 -1.33
C ASP A 120 -12.77 -4.22 -1.16
N LEU A 121 -11.81 -4.56 -0.30
CA LEU A 121 -10.58 -3.79 -0.20
C LEU A 121 -9.73 -4.03 -1.43
N HIS A 122 -9.45 -2.96 -2.13
CA HIS A 122 -8.52 -2.90 -3.26
C HIS A 122 -7.64 -1.66 -3.13
N GLY A 123 -6.35 -1.84 -3.24
CA GLY A 123 -5.42 -0.73 -3.14
C GLY A 123 -4.06 -1.05 -3.72
N SER A 124 -3.23 -0.04 -3.75
CA SER A 124 -1.86 -0.15 -4.21
C SER A 124 -0.92 0.81 -3.51
N ILE A 125 0.34 0.39 -3.42
CA ILE A 125 1.46 1.25 -3.03
C ILE A 125 2.36 1.37 -4.25
N VAL A 126 2.57 2.59 -4.71
CA VAL A 126 3.43 2.95 -5.84
C VAL A 126 4.40 4.03 -5.38
N GLY A 127 5.69 3.70 -5.32
CA GLY A 127 6.68 4.63 -4.79
C GLY A 127 6.35 5.03 -3.35
N ASN A 128 6.19 6.31 -3.10
CA ASN A 128 5.87 6.88 -1.79
C ASN A 128 4.37 7.10 -1.55
N GLU A 129 3.51 6.62 -2.42
CA GLU A 129 2.08 6.85 -2.35
C GLU A 129 1.30 5.56 -2.12
N ILE A 130 0.29 5.62 -1.27
CA ILE A 130 -0.70 4.58 -1.04
C ILE A 130 -2.08 5.09 -1.42
N SER A 131 -2.86 4.25 -2.08
CA SER A 131 -4.28 4.49 -2.30
C SER A 131 -5.05 3.19 -2.14
N PHE A 132 -6.21 3.25 -1.53
CA PHE A 132 -7.11 2.11 -1.42
C PHE A 132 -8.56 2.55 -1.27
N SER A 133 -9.45 1.63 -1.62
CA SER A 133 -10.88 1.73 -1.36
C SER A 133 -11.39 0.44 -0.72
N LEU A 134 -12.41 0.56 0.10
CA LEU A 134 -13.03 -0.56 0.79
C LEU A 134 -14.45 -0.18 1.26
N ASN A 135 -15.18 -1.15 1.76
CA ASN A 135 -16.40 -0.91 2.52
C ASN A 135 -16.17 -1.31 3.98
N PHE A 136 -16.45 -0.40 4.91
CA PHE A 136 -16.63 -0.71 6.32
C PHE A 136 -18.11 -1.00 6.58
N GLY A 137 -18.48 -2.30 6.59
CA GLY A 137 -19.89 -2.67 6.58
C GLY A 137 -20.61 -2.12 5.35
N THR A 138 -21.55 -1.20 5.56
CA THR A 138 -22.28 -0.51 4.48
C THR A 138 -21.69 0.86 4.11
N VAL A 139 -20.51 1.19 4.63
CA VAL A 139 -19.91 2.53 4.48
C VAL A 139 -18.74 2.48 3.50
N PRO A 140 -18.92 2.94 2.24
CA PRO A 140 -17.83 3.05 1.30
C PRO A 140 -16.78 4.06 1.79
N THR A 141 -15.53 3.65 1.74
CA THR A 141 -14.40 4.46 2.23
C THR A 141 -13.23 4.37 1.24
N SER A 142 -12.58 5.48 1.00
CA SER A 142 -11.35 5.54 0.22
C SER A 142 -10.28 6.37 0.92
N TYR A 143 -9.02 6.11 0.57
CA TYR A 143 -7.87 6.80 1.13
C TYR A 143 -6.80 7.04 0.05
N CYS A 144 -6.19 8.21 0.09
CA CYS A 144 -4.98 8.54 -0.65
C CYS A 144 -4.01 9.26 0.26
N GLY A 145 -2.77 8.81 0.31
CA GLY A 145 -1.73 9.42 1.14
C GLY A 145 -0.32 9.19 0.63
N SER A 146 0.61 9.96 1.15
CA SER A 146 2.04 9.87 0.86
C SER A 146 2.82 9.54 2.12
N VAL A 147 3.99 8.94 1.96
CA VAL A 147 4.91 8.65 3.08
C VAL A 147 5.20 9.91 3.87
N LYS A 148 5.12 9.77 5.20
CA LYS A 148 5.36 10.83 6.17
C LYS A 148 6.83 11.20 6.26
#